data_622658a7bad1a0c4db7d627e86bc6930
#
_entry.id   622658a7bad1a0c4db7d627e86bc6930
#
_cell.length_a   1.000
_cell.length_b   1.000
_cell.length_c   1.000
_cell.angle_alpha   90.00
_cell.angle_beta   90.00
_cell.angle_gamma   90.00
#
_symmetry.space_group_name_H-M   'P 1'
#
loop_
_entity.id
_entity.type
_entity.pdbx_description
1 polymer ?
#
loop_
_entity_poly.entity_id
_entity_poly.type
_entity_poly.pdbx_seq_one_letter_code
_entity_poly.pdbx_strand_id
1 'polypeptide(L)'
;GWHLQGLDLSDRRVELRHANVAGALFLGCRFGNGDEESVRARGAVVFPAVPGVPVDTYRTSLYTADELYDTTDYATSLDARFYAWSQQPADRDATLAQALHDRAMDDALTAWVDARSLVGVMGGHALQRGDSGYADAALLGHLLGQTRIVATGGGPGAMEAANLGAYLSPTPREALTE
;
A
#
# COMPACT_ATOMS: atom_id res chain seq x y z
N GLY A 1 -0.37 1.40 25.44
CA GLY A 1 -1.76 1.37 25.00
C GLY A 1 -1.92 0.40 23.85
N TRP A 2 -3.14 -0.01 23.55
CA TRP A 2 -3.43 -0.83 22.38
C TRP A 2 -3.44 0.04 21.11
N HIS A 3 -3.12 -0.56 19.99
CA HIS A 3 -3.28 0.03 18.67
C HIS A 3 -4.23 -0.87 17.87
N LEU A 4 -5.42 -0.37 17.55
CA LEU A 4 -6.46 -1.06 16.81
C LEU A 4 -6.80 -0.27 15.54
N GLN A 5 -6.86 -0.95 14.41
CA GLN A 5 -6.98 -0.30 13.11
C GLN A 5 -7.94 -1.06 12.21
N GLY A 6 -8.91 -0.33 11.60
CA GLY A 6 -9.85 -0.85 10.62
C GLY A 6 -10.82 -1.93 11.13
N LEU A 7 -11.00 -2.05 12.45
CA LEU A 7 -11.83 -3.12 13.03
C LEU A 7 -13.30 -2.70 13.14
N ASP A 8 -14.18 -3.66 12.87
CA ASP A 8 -15.60 -3.52 13.25
C ASP A 8 -15.79 -3.99 14.69
N LEU A 9 -16.06 -3.02 15.58
CA LEU A 9 -16.27 -3.22 17.01
C LEU A 9 -17.75 -2.98 17.40
N SER A 10 -18.65 -2.88 16.43
CA SER A 10 -20.06 -2.53 16.67
C SER A 10 -20.78 -3.53 17.60
N ASP A 11 -20.36 -4.81 17.57
CA ASP A 11 -20.91 -5.87 18.42
C ASP A 11 -19.99 -6.25 19.60
N ARG A 12 -18.99 -5.41 19.92
CA ARG A 12 -17.98 -5.69 20.94
C ARG A 12 -18.13 -4.84 22.20
N ARG A 13 -19.34 -4.38 22.50
CA ARG A 13 -19.64 -3.53 23.64
C ARG A 13 -19.18 -4.11 24.97
N VAL A 14 -19.38 -5.40 25.18
CA VAL A 14 -19.04 -6.07 26.44
C VAL A 14 -17.54 -6.08 26.64
N GLU A 15 -16.80 -6.46 25.61
CA GLU A 15 -15.34 -6.48 25.63
C GLU A 15 -14.76 -5.08 25.83
N LEU A 16 -15.29 -4.09 25.10
CA LEU A 16 -14.86 -2.69 25.22
C LEU A 16 -15.09 -2.13 26.62
N ARG A 17 -16.17 -2.51 27.31
CA ARG A 17 -16.46 -2.07 28.68
C ARG A 17 -15.46 -2.60 29.70
N HIS A 18 -14.99 -3.84 29.54
CA HIS A 18 -14.07 -4.49 30.46
C HIS A 18 -12.59 -4.22 30.11
N ALA A 19 -12.29 -3.80 28.89
CA ALA A 19 -10.94 -3.51 28.44
C ALA A 19 -10.37 -2.26 29.12
N ASN A 20 -9.09 -2.29 29.46
CA ASN A 20 -8.35 -1.07 29.80
C ASN A 20 -7.97 -0.34 28.51
N VAL A 21 -8.74 0.69 28.15
CA VAL A 21 -8.56 1.47 26.93
C VAL A 21 -7.81 2.79 27.15
N ALA A 22 -7.34 3.06 28.37
CA ALA A 22 -6.57 4.26 28.64
C ALA A 22 -5.27 4.28 27.79
N GLY A 23 -5.08 5.33 27.01
CA GLY A 23 -3.97 5.45 26.07
C GLY A 23 -4.03 4.50 24.86
N ALA A 24 -5.18 3.84 24.64
CA ALA A 24 -5.40 3.07 23.42
C ALA A 24 -5.63 4.02 22.23
N LEU A 25 -5.19 3.59 21.03
CA LEU A 25 -5.36 4.29 19.78
C LEU A 25 -6.26 3.44 18.87
N PHE A 26 -7.38 4.04 18.43
CA PHE A 26 -8.31 3.44 17.48
C PHE A 26 -8.28 4.26 16.18
N LEU A 27 -7.94 3.61 15.08
CA LEU A 27 -7.82 4.21 13.75
C LEU A 27 -8.85 3.60 12.81
N GLY A 28 -9.82 4.38 12.34
CA GLY A 28 -10.84 3.94 11.40
C GLY A 28 -11.72 2.79 11.90
N CYS A 29 -11.77 2.54 13.21
CA CYS A 29 -12.61 1.52 13.78
C CYS A 29 -14.08 1.94 13.78
N ARG A 30 -14.99 0.96 13.59
CA ARG A 30 -16.42 1.15 13.68
C ARG A 30 -16.87 0.75 15.08
N PHE A 31 -17.71 1.58 15.72
CA PHE A 31 -18.22 1.35 17.06
C PHE A 31 -19.74 1.16 17.05
N GLY A 32 -20.24 0.44 18.04
CA GLY A 32 -21.65 0.44 18.38
C GLY A 32 -22.08 1.81 18.95
N ASN A 33 -23.39 2.04 18.96
CA ASN A 33 -23.96 3.32 19.42
C ASN A 33 -23.53 3.65 20.86
N GLY A 34 -22.85 4.79 21.07
CA GLY A 34 -22.35 5.26 22.36
C GLY A 34 -21.05 4.61 22.85
N ASP A 35 -20.49 3.64 22.12
CA ASP A 35 -19.27 2.95 22.55
C ASP A 35 -18.01 3.78 22.24
N GLU A 36 -18.02 4.56 21.16
CA GLU A 36 -16.92 5.50 20.85
C GLU A 36 -16.77 6.55 21.94
N GLU A 37 -17.85 7.20 22.33
CA GLU A 37 -17.86 8.19 23.41
C GLU A 37 -17.39 7.56 24.73
N SER A 38 -17.81 6.33 25.01
CA SER A 38 -17.39 5.59 26.19
C SER A 38 -15.90 5.33 26.23
N VAL A 39 -15.27 4.89 25.14
CA VAL A 39 -13.82 4.64 25.11
C VAL A 39 -13.02 5.93 25.16
N ARG A 40 -13.48 7.01 24.50
CA ARG A 40 -12.88 8.35 24.60
C ARG A 40 -12.90 8.87 26.04
N ALA A 41 -14.05 8.77 26.71
CA ALA A 41 -14.18 9.20 28.11
C ALA A 41 -13.24 8.45 29.08
N ARG A 42 -12.81 7.24 28.72
CA ARG A 42 -11.84 6.44 29.47
C ARG A 42 -10.40 6.60 28.99
N GLY A 43 -10.10 7.63 28.20
CA GLY A 43 -8.74 8.02 27.81
C GLY A 43 -8.21 7.36 26.55
N ALA A 44 -9.07 6.80 25.70
CA ALA A 44 -8.69 6.37 24.36
C ALA A 44 -8.65 7.56 23.38
N VAL A 45 -7.77 7.48 22.39
CA VAL A 45 -7.72 8.37 21.22
C VAL A 45 -8.39 7.65 20.06
N VAL A 46 -9.36 8.28 19.43
CA VAL A 46 -10.09 7.69 18.29
C VAL A 46 -10.02 8.65 17.10
N PHE A 47 -9.50 8.14 15.99
CA PHE A 47 -9.56 8.78 14.69
C PHE A 47 -10.61 8.06 13.84
N PRO A 48 -11.70 8.72 13.45
CA PRO A 48 -12.75 8.11 12.66
C PRO A 48 -12.29 7.85 11.22
N ALA A 49 -13.01 6.99 10.52
CA ALA A 49 -12.84 6.85 9.08
C ALA A 49 -13.17 8.18 8.38
N VAL A 50 -12.36 8.55 7.39
CA VAL A 50 -12.59 9.76 6.59
C VAL A 50 -13.52 9.41 5.42
N PRO A 51 -14.71 9.99 5.32
CA PRO A 51 -15.65 9.68 4.24
C PRO A 51 -15.20 10.30 2.91
N GLY A 52 -15.60 9.68 1.79
CA GLY A 52 -15.42 10.27 0.46
C GLY A 52 -14.00 10.14 -0.12
N VAL A 53 -13.12 9.38 0.53
CA VAL A 53 -11.80 9.07 -0.02
C VAL A 53 -11.80 7.70 -0.71
N PRO A 54 -11.06 7.53 -1.82
CA PRO A 54 -11.07 6.29 -2.61
C PRO A 54 -10.24 5.16 -1.99
N VAL A 55 -9.51 5.42 -0.91
CA VAL A 55 -8.57 4.47 -0.29
C VAL A 55 -8.86 4.28 1.20
N ASP A 56 -8.40 3.15 1.74
CA ASP A 56 -8.38 2.94 3.19
C ASP A 56 -7.22 3.71 3.82
N THR A 57 -7.55 4.80 4.51
CA THR A 57 -6.60 5.69 5.19
C THR A 57 -5.79 5.02 6.29
N TYR A 58 -6.28 3.89 6.80
CA TYR A 58 -5.65 3.18 7.93
C TYR A 58 -5.25 1.76 7.55
N ARG A 59 -4.88 1.57 6.30
CA ARG A 59 -4.47 0.27 5.79
C ARG A 59 -3.22 -0.26 6.50
N THR A 60 -3.20 -1.56 6.80
CA THR A 60 -2.09 -2.21 7.53
C THR A 60 -1.14 -3.01 6.64
N SER A 61 -1.43 -3.09 5.34
CA SER A 61 -0.63 -3.86 4.37
C SER A 61 -0.44 -3.07 3.08
N LEU A 62 0.64 -3.37 2.36
CA LEU A 62 0.83 -2.84 1.00
C LEU A 62 -0.28 -3.31 0.07
N TYR A 63 -0.57 -2.52 -0.95
CA TYR A 63 -1.49 -2.93 -2.01
C TYR A 63 -0.88 -4.04 -2.87
N THR A 64 -1.72 -4.98 -3.27
CA THR A 64 -1.38 -5.93 -4.33
C THR A 64 -1.71 -5.36 -5.71
N ALA A 65 -1.14 -5.96 -6.76
CA ALA A 65 -1.49 -5.58 -8.13
C ALA A 65 -2.99 -5.77 -8.42
N ASP A 66 -3.58 -6.86 -7.93
CA ASP A 66 -5.00 -7.15 -8.14
C ASP A 66 -5.92 -6.14 -7.44
N GLU A 67 -5.49 -5.57 -6.29
CA GLU A 67 -6.24 -4.50 -5.62
C GLU A 67 -6.11 -3.17 -6.36
N LEU A 68 -4.92 -2.83 -6.86
CA LEU A 68 -4.69 -1.56 -7.57
C LEU A 68 -5.35 -1.56 -8.96
N TYR A 69 -5.32 -2.71 -9.64
CA TYR A 69 -5.89 -2.92 -10.98
C TYR A 69 -7.16 -3.78 -10.89
N ASP A 70 -8.09 -3.35 -10.04
CA ASP A 70 -9.33 -4.04 -9.69
C ASP A 70 -10.38 -4.10 -10.84
N THR A 71 -10.07 -3.49 -11.98
CA THR A 71 -10.92 -3.46 -13.19
C THR A 71 -10.10 -3.74 -14.45
N THR A 72 -10.77 -4.14 -15.52
CA THR A 72 -10.13 -4.40 -16.83
C THR A 72 -9.69 -3.13 -17.55
N ASP A 73 -10.29 -1.99 -17.21
CA ASP A 73 -9.93 -0.67 -17.75
C ASP A 73 -9.17 0.12 -16.69
N TYR A 74 -7.91 0.43 -16.96
CA TYR A 74 -7.06 1.20 -16.05
C TYR A 74 -7.72 2.50 -15.58
N ALA A 75 -8.42 3.23 -16.47
CA ALA A 75 -9.04 4.51 -16.13
C ALA A 75 -10.07 4.41 -14.99
N THR A 76 -10.61 3.21 -14.73
CA THR A 76 -11.57 2.95 -13.66
C THR A 76 -10.97 2.19 -12.47
N SER A 77 -9.70 1.82 -12.54
CA SER A 77 -8.99 1.09 -11.49
C SER A 77 -8.85 1.92 -10.20
N LEU A 78 -8.59 1.24 -9.09
CA LEU A 78 -8.32 1.90 -7.81
C LEU A 78 -7.15 2.87 -7.93
N ASP A 79 -6.06 2.45 -8.58
CA ASP A 79 -4.86 3.27 -8.81
C ASP A 79 -5.20 4.57 -9.55
N ALA A 80 -5.93 4.46 -10.67
CA ALA A 80 -6.33 5.63 -11.46
C ALA A 80 -7.29 6.56 -10.68
N ARG A 81 -8.24 6.00 -9.92
CA ARG A 81 -9.17 6.78 -9.08
C ARG A 81 -8.44 7.50 -7.96
N PHE A 82 -7.49 6.84 -7.31
CA PHE A 82 -6.68 7.47 -6.27
C PHE A 82 -5.80 8.57 -6.84
N TYR A 83 -5.13 8.33 -7.98
CA TYR A 83 -4.33 9.34 -8.66
C TYR A 83 -5.18 10.55 -9.04
N ALA A 84 -6.33 10.35 -9.67
CA ALA A 84 -7.23 11.43 -10.05
C ALA A 84 -7.71 12.23 -8.83
N TRP A 85 -8.01 11.56 -7.72
CA TRP A 85 -8.38 12.22 -6.47
C TRP A 85 -7.22 13.03 -5.89
N SER A 86 -6.00 12.51 -5.89
CA SER A 86 -4.82 13.20 -5.36
C SER A 86 -4.42 14.46 -6.16
N GLN A 87 -4.86 14.57 -7.42
CA GLN A 87 -4.61 15.76 -8.26
C GLN A 87 -5.66 16.87 -8.05
N GLN A 88 -6.75 16.60 -7.33
CA GLN A 88 -7.75 17.62 -7.05
C GLN A 88 -7.25 18.59 -5.97
N PRO A 89 -7.75 19.86 -5.96
CA PRO A 89 -7.48 20.76 -4.85
C PRO A 89 -7.94 20.11 -3.53
N ALA A 90 -6.99 19.86 -2.64
CA ALA A 90 -7.26 19.18 -1.38
C ALA A 90 -7.95 20.14 -0.41
N ASP A 91 -9.10 19.75 0.10
CA ASP A 91 -9.66 20.34 1.32
C ASP A 91 -8.94 19.80 2.57
N ARG A 92 -9.39 20.21 3.75
CA ARG A 92 -8.77 19.79 5.02
C ARG A 92 -8.85 18.28 5.21
N ASP A 93 -9.99 17.67 4.90
CA ASP A 93 -10.25 16.27 5.16
C ASP A 93 -9.48 15.38 4.18
N ALA A 94 -9.39 15.79 2.90
CA ALA A 94 -8.56 15.14 1.90
C ALA A 94 -7.07 15.18 2.26
N THR A 95 -6.57 16.35 2.72
CA THR A 95 -5.19 16.51 3.17
C THR A 95 -4.88 15.60 4.36
N LEU A 96 -5.77 15.52 5.34
CA LEU A 96 -5.61 14.65 6.50
C LEU A 96 -5.65 13.17 6.10
N ALA A 97 -6.60 12.79 5.24
CA ALA A 97 -6.72 11.42 4.75
C ALA A 97 -5.47 10.96 3.99
N GLN A 98 -4.92 11.82 3.12
CA GLN A 98 -3.69 11.53 2.40
C GLN A 98 -2.51 11.35 3.35
N ALA A 99 -2.33 12.26 4.31
CA ALA A 99 -1.22 12.17 5.27
C ALA A 99 -1.29 10.89 6.15
N LEU A 100 -2.50 10.48 6.56
CA LEU A 100 -2.71 9.25 7.31
C LEU A 100 -2.46 8.01 6.46
N HIS A 101 -2.93 8.02 5.21
CA HIS A 101 -2.68 6.93 4.26
C HIS A 101 -1.18 6.78 3.96
N ASP A 102 -0.48 7.89 3.67
CA ASP A 102 0.95 7.86 3.37
C ASP A 102 1.74 7.31 4.58
N ARG A 103 1.37 7.74 5.79
CA ARG A 103 1.98 7.19 7.01
C ARG A 103 1.70 5.70 7.19
N ALA A 104 0.48 5.25 6.92
CA ALA A 104 0.12 3.84 7.00
C ALA A 104 0.92 2.99 5.98
N MET A 105 1.13 3.52 4.76
CA MET A 105 1.95 2.86 3.75
C MET A 105 3.43 2.82 4.12
N ASP A 106 4.00 3.88 4.70
CA ASP A 106 5.37 3.89 5.21
C ASP A 106 5.60 2.82 6.29
N ASP A 107 4.66 2.70 7.22
CA ASP A 107 4.72 1.70 8.29
C ASP A 107 4.61 0.27 7.72
N ALA A 108 3.67 0.05 6.78
CA ALA A 108 3.51 -1.24 6.10
C ALA A 108 4.74 -1.60 5.26
N LEU A 109 5.33 -0.62 4.54
CA LEU A 109 6.55 -0.83 3.76
C LEU A 109 7.73 -1.17 4.68
N THR A 110 7.91 -0.44 5.76
CA THR A 110 8.98 -0.70 6.74
C THR A 110 8.86 -2.12 7.29
N ALA A 111 7.70 -2.52 7.75
CA ALA A 111 7.46 -3.87 8.27
C ALA A 111 7.66 -4.95 7.20
N TRP A 112 7.31 -4.65 5.95
CA TRP A 112 7.49 -5.58 4.84
C TRP A 112 8.98 -5.75 4.44
N VAL A 113 9.76 -4.65 4.49
CA VAL A 113 11.19 -4.64 4.12
C VAL A 113 12.06 -5.32 5.17
N ASP A 114 11.77 -5.14 6.48
CA ASP A 114 12.64 -5.59 7.59
C ASP A 114 13.02 -7.09 7.55
N ALA A 115 12.14 -7.93 7.01
CA ALA A 115 12.36 -9.38 6.94
C ALA A 115 12.85 -9.85 5.55
N ARG A 116 13.19 -8.94 4.62
CA ARG A 116 13.44 -9.28 3.22
C ARG A 116 14.74 -8.72 2.68
N SER A 117 15.33 -9.42 1.72
CA SER A 117 16.51 -8.97 1.00
C SER A 117 16.08 -8.36 -0.34
N LEU A 118 16.16 -7.03 -0.43
CA LEU A 118 15.74 -6.28 -1.59
C LEU A 118 16.90 -5.70 -2.38
N VAL A 119 16.70 -5.54 -3.68
CA VAL A 119 17.56 -4.75 -4.58
C VAL A 119 16.69 -3.74 -5.30
N GLY A 120 17.01 -2.46 -5.16
CA GLY A 120 16.35 -1.36 -5.86
C GLY A 120 16.95 -1.17 -7.26
N VAL A 121 16.08 -1.10 -8.29
CA VAL A 121 16.47 -0.68 -9.65
C VAL A 121 15.73 0.60 -9.97
N MET A 122 16.48 1.69 -10.21
CA MET A 122 15.92 3.02 -10.41
C MET A 122 16.51 3.69 -11.65
N GLY A 123 15.70 4.51 -12.32
CA GLY A 123 16.12 5.27 -13.51
C GLY A 123 15.91 4.54 -14.82
N GLY A 124 16.60 5.01 -15.89
CA GLY A 124 16.56 4.39 -17.21
C GLY A 124 15.20 4.50 -17.94
N HIS A 125 14.36 5.49 -17.60
CA HIS A 125 12.98 5.64 -18.09
C HIS A 125 12.90 5.93 -19.61
N ALA A 126 13.98 6.30 -20.25
CA ALA A 126 14.04 6.58 -21.68
C ALA A 126 14.31 5.33 -22.54
N LEU A 127 14.68 4.20 -21.96
CA LEU A 127 14.88 2.96 -22.69
C LEU A 127 13.55 2.46 -23.29
N GLN A 128 13.60 2.06 -24.54
CA GLN A 128 12.44 1.51 -25.24
C GLN A 128 12.49 -0.02 -25.27
N ARG A 129 11.32 -0.65 -25.29
CA ARG A 129 11.21 -2.08 -25.60
C ARG A 129 11.86 -2.35 -26.97
N GLY A 130 12.77 -3.33 -27.02
CA GLY A 130 13.57 -3.63 -28.21
C GLY A 130 14.99 -3.04 -28.20
N ASP A 131 15.29 -2.10 -27.30
CA ASP A 131 16.66 -1.63 -27.09
C ASP A 131 17.50 -2.71 -26.40
N SER A 132 18.80 -2.78 -26.73
CA SER A 132 19.71 -3.69 -26.02
C SER A 132 19.77 -3.39 -24.51
N GLY A 133 19.75 -2.12 -24.10
CA GLY A 133 19.70 -1.73 -22.71
C GLY A 133 18.45 -2.16 -21.98
N TYR A 134 17.30 -2.25 -22.66
CA TYR A 134 16.08 -2.82 -22.08
C TYR A 134 16.24 -4.33 -21.84
N ALA A 135 16.78 -5.06 -22.82
CA ALA A 135 17.07 -6.50 -22.70
C ALA A 135 18.08 -6.78 -21.59
N ASP A 136 19.13 -5.97 -21.45
CA ASP A 136 20.12 -6.07 -20.39
C ASP A 136 19.49 -5.83 -19.01
N ALA A 137 18.60 -4.86 -18.88
CA ALA A 137 17.87 -4.59 -17.64
C ALA A 137 16.91 -5.73 -17.27
N ALA A 138 16.23 -6.33 -18.25
CA ALA A 138 15.39 -7.52 -18.01
C ALA A 138 16.22 -8.72 -17.57
N LEU A 139 17.37 -8.96 -18.21
CA LEU A 139 18.29 -10.01 -17.80
C LEU A 139 18.82 -9.79 -16.38
N LEU A 140 19.20 -8.55 -16.03
CA LEU A 140 19.62 -8.21 -14.67
C LEU A 140 18.51 -8.51 -13.67
N GLY A 141 17.28 -8.10 -13.95
CA GLY A 141 16.12 -8.38 -13.10
C GLY A 141 15.92 -9.89 -12.91
N HIS A 142 16.01 -10.68 -13.99
CA HIS A 142 15.88 -12.13 -13.95
C HIS A 142 16.94 -12.80 -13.05
N LEU A 143 18.19 -12.38 -13.17
CA LEU A 143 19.28 -12.92 -12.34
C LEU A 143 19.14 -12.53 -10.86
N LEU A 144 18.76 -11.27 -10.60
CA LEU A 144 18.54 -10.80 -9.24
C LEU A 144 17.33 -11.48 -8.59
N GLY A 145 16.24 -11.66 -9.36
CA GLY A 145 14.99 -12.26 -8.89
C GLY A 145 15.12 -13.71 -8.41
N GLN A 146 16.16 -14.42 -8.84
CA GLN A 146 16.44 -15.79 -8.37
C GLN A 146 16.78 -15.86 -6.87
N THR A 147 17.31 -14.79 -6.28
CA THR A 147 17.78 -14.78 -4.88
C THR A 147 17.33 -13.58 -4.09
N ARG A 148 16.78 -12.56 -4.72
CA ARG A 148 16.41 -11.28 -4.12
C ARG A 148 15.03 -10.85 -4.60
N ILE A 149 14.41 -9.95 -3.86
CA ILE A 149 13.24 -9.22 -4.35
C ILE A 149 13.73 -7.98 -5.08
N VAL A 150 13.30 -7.82 -6.32
CA VAL A 150 13.59 -6.62 -7.11
C VAL A 150 12.48 -5.59 -6.87
N ALA A 151 12.87 -4.42 -6.40
CA ALA A 151 11.97 -3.29 -6.20
C ALA A 151 12.33 -2.16 -7.17
N THR A 152 11.33 -1.49 -7.72
CA THR A 152 11.52 -0.36 -8.64
C THR A 152 10.57 0.78 -8.29
N GLY A 153 10.77 1.94 -8.89
CA GLY A 153 9.85 3.07 -8.78
C GLY A 153 8.61 2.96 -9.67
N GLY A 154 8.36 1.81 -10.33
CA GLY A 154 7.18 1.60 -11.18
C GLY A 154 7.20 2.35 -12.52
N GLY A 155 8.30 3.00 -12.88
CA GLY A 155 8.42 3.74 -14.14
C GLY A 155 8.75 2.85 -15.34
N PRO A 156 8.62 3.38 -16.57
CA PRO A 156 8.94 2.66 -17.81
C PRO A 156 10.45 2.42 -17.97
N GLY A 157 10.81 1.72 -19.02
CA GLY A 157 12.18 1.48 -19.45
C GLY A 157 12.90 0.46 -18.57
N ALA A 158 14.07 0.80 -18.02
CA ALA A 158 14.89 -0.14 -17.25
C ALA A 158 14.18 -0.65 -15.98
N MET A 159 13.34 0.16 -15.35
CA MET A 159 12.56 -0.24 -14.18
C MET A 159 11.51 -1.29 -14.56
N GLU A 160 10.75 -1.04 -15.62
CA GLU A 160 9.78 -1.99 -16.18
C GLU A 160 10.47 -3.30 -16.58
N ALA A 161 11.58 -3.19 -17.34
CA ALA A 161 12.35 -4.34 -17.78
C ALA A 161 12.88 -5.19 -16.62
N ALA A 162 13.43 -4.55 -15.58
CA ALA A 162 13.93 -5.25 -14.40
C ALA A 162 12.81 -5.95 -13.64
N ASN A 163 11.63 -5.33 -13.52
CA ASN A 163 10.46 -5.97 -12.91
C ASN A 163 9.99 -7.17 -13.72
N LEU A 164 9.89 -7.05 -15.05
CA LEU A 164 9.53 -8.15 -15.95
C LEU A 164 10.51 -9.32 -15.78
N GLY A 165 11.81 -9.03 -15.83
CA GLY A 165 12.84 -10.04 -15.64
C GLY A 165 12.75 -10.74 -14.29
N ALA A 166 12.54 -9.99 -13.21
CA ALA A 166 12.38 -10.55 -11.87
C ALA A 166 11.11 -11.40 -11.74
N TYR A 167 10.00 -10.96 -12.34
CA TYR A 167 8.77 -11.74 -12.38
C TYR A 167 8.95 -13.08 -13.09
N LEU A 168 9.73 -13.10 -14.17
CA LEU A 168 10.05 -14.30 -14.94
C LEU A 168 11.23 -15.11 -14.36
N SER A 169 11.80 -14.71 -13.23
CA SER A 169 12.96 -15.41 -12.64
C SER A 169 12.74 -16.89 -12.29
N PRO A 170 11.50 -17.37 -12.01
CA PRO A 170 11.27 -18.81 -11.84
C PRO A 170 11.27 -19.60 -13.16
N THR A 171 11.23 -18.94 -14.31
CA THR A 171 11.24 -19.58 -15.63
C THR A 171 12.63 -19.62 -16.24
N PRO A 172 12.90 -20.48 -17.25
CA PRO A 172 14.17 -20.45 -17.98
C PRO A 172 14.43 -19.08 -18.63
N ARG A 173 15.72 -18.73 -18.75
CA ARG A 173 16.16 -17.43 -19.31
C ARG A 173 15.63 -17.16 -20.72
N GLU A 174 15.42 -18.20 -21.48
CA GLU A 174 14.91 -18.14 -22.87
C GLU A 174 13.52 -17.47 -22.93
N ALA A 175 12.74 -17.54 -21.86
CA ALA A 175 11.44 -16.87 -21.78
C ALA A 175 11.51 -15.33 -21.80
N LEU A 176 12.70 -14.74 -21.64
CA LEU A 176 12.89 -13.28 -21.75
C LEU A 176 12.95 -12.80 -23.21
N THR A 177 13.05 -13.69 -24.19
CA THR A 177 13.21 -13.37 -25.62
C THR A 177 11.95 -13.62 -26.44
N GLU A 178 10.91 -14.16 -25.84
CA GLU A 178 9.57 -14.35 -26.43
C GLU A 178 8.65 -13.16 -26.11
#